data_2026ea973dcb1def8700b53b4c030609
#
_entry.id   2026ea973dcb1def8700b53b4c030609
#
_cell.length_a   1.000
_cell.length_b   1.000
_cell.length_c   1.000
_cell.angle_alpha   90.00
_cell.angle_beta   90.00
_cell.angle_gamma   90.00
#
_symmetry.space_group_name_H-M   'P 1'
#
loop_
_entity.id
_entity.type
_entity.pdbx_description
1 polymer ?
#
loop_
_entity_poly.entity_id
_entity_poly.type
_entity_poly.pdbx_seq_one_letter_code
_entity_poly.pdbx_strand_id
1 'polypeptide(L)'
;MSFLRVRKKADLPDPYIVITLGLSYPMESSRVPGKTEPYPGRWTTHIVIGSVEETVRYNQFDKSEAEEAFMNRKIWLILCTIAIFVVAILFYTNFQKEHTFTLANNGGIIKSEQIQPLFGTVKVSGDCDTDVVFTDIETGEKYVVGYITSGVSEKIKLEKGKWYTVAGGGNLVIGPINVRIE
;
A
#
# COMPACT_ATOMS: atom_id res chain seq x y z
N MET A 1 -23.76 -16.07 38.00
CA MET A 1 -24.49 -15.08 37.16
C MET A 1 -24.31 -13.72 37.83
N SER A 2 -23.61 -12.81 37.21
CA SER A 2 -23.36 -11.47 37.76
C SER A 2 -24.42 -10.51 37.22
N PHE A 3 -25.16 -9.89 38.08
CA PHE A 3 -26.16 -8.89 37.70
C PHE A 3 -25.63 -7.51 38.05
N LEU A 4 -25.55 -6.63 37.06
CA LEU A 4 -25.30 -5.22 37.24
C LEU A 4 -26.63 -4.50 37.48
N ARG A 5 -26.84 -3.93 38.65
CA ARG A 5 -28.04 -3.16 38.96
C ARG A 5 -27.62 -1.72 39.31
N VAL A 6 -27.94 -0.83 38.42
CA VAL A 6 -27.77 0.62 38.66
C VAL A 6 -28.99 1.14 39.39
N ARG A 7 -28.85 1.73 40.57
CA ARG A 7 -29.91 2.43 41.29
C ARG A 7 -29.42 3.80 41.71
N LYS A 8 -30.27 4.82 41.46
CA LYS A 8 -30.06 6.14 42.05
C LYS A 8 -30.56 6.06 43.50
N LYS A 9 -29.71 6.36 44.46
CA LYS A 9 -30.10 6.41 45.86
C LYS A 9 -30.56 7.84 46.18
N ALA A 10 -31.78 7.98 46.72
CA ALA A 10 -32.45 9.26 46.92
C ALA A 10 -31.75 10.22 47.92
N ASP A 11 -30.80 9.71 48.72
CA ASP A 11 -30.19 10.44 49.82
C ASP A 11 -28.78 11.00 49.54
N LEU A 12 -28.33 10.94 48.28
CA LEU A 12 -27.05 11.52 47.88
C LEU A 12 -27.27 12.81 47.08
N PRO A 13 -26.51 13.88 47.35
CA PRO A 13 -26.60 15.09 46.55
C PRO A 13 -26.21 14.78 45.10
N ASP A 14 -27.01 15.29 44.14
CA ASP A 14 -26.64 15.22 42.72
C ASP A 14 -25.23 15.86 42.56
N PRO A 15 -24.32 15.22 41.85
CA PRO A 15 -24.44 14.23 40.79
C PRO A 15 -23.76 12.85 41.06
N TYR A 16 -24.13 12.12 42.08
CA TYR A 16 -23.50 10.83 42.38
C TYR A 16 -24.32 9.66 41.87
N ILE A 17 -23.65 8.70 41.18
CA ILE A 17 -24.22 7.43 40.78
C ILE A 17 -23.56 6.32 41.63
N VAL A 18 -24.39 5.53 42.31
CA VAL A 18 -23.93 4.35 43.07
C VAL A 18 -24.11 3.14 42.18
N ILE A 19 -23.02 2.52 41.77
CA ILE A 19 -23.03 1.25 41.06
C ILE A 19 -22.83 0.13 42.09
N THR A 20 -23.86 -0.69 42.29
CA THR A 20 -23.79 -1.86 43.17
C THR A 20 -23.42 -3.09 42.35
N LEU A 21 -22.19 -3.60 42.51
CA LEU A 21 -21.77 -4.87 41.94
C LEU A 21 -22.12 -6.00 42.92
N GLY A 22 -23.13 -6.77 42.60
CA GLY A 22 -23.48 -7.98 43.35
C GLY A 22 -22.74 -9.19 42.81
N LEU A 23 -21.70 -9.65 43.49
CA LEU A 23 -21.04 -10.93 43.19
C LEU A 23 -21.72 -12.00 44.08
N SER A 24 -22.52 -12.88 43.49
CA SER A 24 -23.02 -14.09 44.16
C SER A 24 -22.13 -15.27 43.79
N TYR A 25 -21.33 -15.72 44.76
CA TYR A 25 -20.64 -16.99 44.62
C TYR A 25 -21.52 -18.12 45.19
N PRO A 26 -21.66 -19.30 44.54
CA PRO A 26 -22.20 -20.45 45.18
C PRO A 26 -21.20 -20.90 46.26
N MET A 27 -21.60 -20.76 47.51
CA MET A 27 -20.85 -21.37 48.60
C MET A 27 -21.03 -22.86 48.62
N GLU A 28 -19.98 -23.58 48.28
CA GLU A 28 -19.89 -25.01 48.58
C GLU A 28 -19.82 -25.16 50.09
N SER A 29 -20.85 -25.74 50.70
CA SER A 29 -20.97 -25.89 52.14
C SER A 29 -19.98 -26.94 52.64
N SER A 30 -18.82 -26.53 53.11
CA SER A 30 -18.02 -27.36 53.99
C SER A 30 -18.70 -27.39 55.35
N ARG A 31 -19.38 -28.50 55.67
CA ARG A 31 -19.96 -28.78 56.97
C ARG A 31 -18.84 -28.85 58.04
N VAL A 32 -18.72 -27.83 58.86
CA VAL A 32 -18.00 -27.91 60.11
C VAL A 32 -19.01 -28.39 61.19
N PRO A 33 -18.79 -29.52 61.86
CA PRO A 33 -19.72 -30.01 62.90
C PRO A 33 -19.59 -29.12 64.15
N GLY A 34 -20.69 -28.50 64.55
CA GLY A 34 -20.83 -27.99 65.90
C GLY A 34 -21.18 -26.53 66.14
N LYS A 35 -21.55 -25.75 65.13
CA LYS A 35 -22.13 -24.40 65.36
C LYS A 35 -23.27 -24.10 64.40
N THR A 36 -24.48 -24.06 64.96
CA THR A 36 -25.69 -23.59 64.34
C THR A 36 -25.81 -22.08 64.50
N GLU A 37 -25.17 -21.33 63.63
CA GLU A 37 -25.51 -19.92 63.41
C GLU A 37 -25.61 -19.68 61.92
N PRO A 38 -26.74 -19.18 61.39
CA PRO A 38 -26.85 -18.84 59.98
C PRO A 38 -26.16 -17.48 59.75
N TYR A 39 -24.95 -17.48 59.20
CA TYR A 39 -24.35 -16.28 58.66
C TYR A 39 -25.07 -15.88 57.37
N PRO A 40 -25.73 -14.73 57.28
CA PRO A 40 -26.23 -14.23 56.00
C PRO A 40 -25.03 -13.64 55.22
N GLY A 41 -24.36 -14.51 54.49
CA GLY A 41 -23.20 -14.12 53.69
C GLY A 41 -23.59 -13.35 52.43
N ARG A 42 -24.11 -12.15 52.57
CA ARG A 42 -24.21 -11.21 51.46
C ARG A 42 -23.31 -10.02 51.76
N TRP A 43 -22.07 -10.07 51.26
CA TRP A 43 -21.19 -8.91 51.24
C TRP A 43 -21.57 -8.02 50.06
N THR A 44 -22.06 -6.84 50.30
CA THR A 44 -22.28 -5.80 49.30
C THR A 44 -21.14 -4.78 49.42
N THR A 45 -20.27 -4.77 48.44
CA THR A 45 -19.26 -3.72 48.33
C THR A 45 -19.87 -2.55 47.57
N HIS A 46 -20.01 -1.42 48.26
CA HIS A 46 -20.45 -0.16 47.61
C HIS A 46 -19.21 0.58 47.15
N ILE A 47 -19.03 0.67 45.82
CA ILE A 47 -18.00 1.53 45.25
C ILE A 47 -18.69 2.86 44.92
N VAL A 48 -18.32 3.92 45.63
CA VAL A 48 -18.73 5.28 45.32
C VAL A 48 -17.77 5.78 44.26
N ILE A 49 -18.26 5.83 43.01
CA ILE A 49 -17.54 6.45 41.94
C ILE A 49 -17.88 7.94 41.93
N GLY A 50 -16.89 8.79 41.84
CA GLY A 50 -17.01 10.26 41.94
C GLY A 50 -18.04 10.88 40.99
N SER A 51 -18.11 12.19 40.95
CA SER A 51 -19.15 12.92 40.25
C SER A 51 -19.30 12.49 38.77
N VAL A 52 -20.53 12.46 38.27
CA VAL A 52 -20.84 12.11 36.86
C VAL A 52 -20.01 12.93 35.87
N GLU A 53 -19.71 14.17 36.22
CA GLU A 53 -18.86 15.06 35.41
C GLU A 53 -17.42 14.56 35.29
N GLU A 54 -16.87 14.00 36.36
CA GLU A 54 -15.49 13.47 36.35
C GLU A 54 -15.38 12.18 35.50
N THR A 55 -16.38 11.32 35.60
CA THR A 55 -16.46 10.10 34.79
C THR A 55 -16.67 10.40 33.31
N VAL A 56 -17.49 11.41 32.97
CA VAL A 56 -17.73 11.86 31.59
C VAL A 56 -16.47 12.49 31.02
N ARG A 57 -15.75 13.33 31.79
CA ARG A 57 -14.47 13.92 31.36
C ARG A 57 -13.41 12.85 31.09
N TYR A 58 -13.30 11.84 31.96
CA TYR A 58 -12.35 10.75 31.78
C TYR A 58 -12.62 9.96 30.50
N ASN A 59 -13.89 9.57 30.25
CA ASN A 59 -14.28 8.86 29.05
C ASN A 59 -14.12 9.71 27.78
N GLN A 60 -14.29 11.03 27.86
CA GLN A 60 -14.15 11.94 26.74
C GLN A 60 -12.67 12.18 26.38
N PHE A 61 -11.79 12.22 27.42
CA PHE A 61 -10.35 12.37 27.23
C PHE A 61 -9.75 11.11 26.58
N ASP A 62 -10.08 9.93 27.08
CA ASP A 62 -9.62 8.64 26.51
C ASP A 62 -10.09 8.44 25.07
N LYS A 63 -11.31 8.86 24.76
CA LYS A 63 -11.85 8.80 23.40
C LYS A 63 -11.16 9.75 22.43
N SER A 64 -10.80 10.98 22.88
CA SER A 64 -10.11 11.95 22.03
C SER A 64 -8.67 11.51 21.72
N GLU A 65 -7.95 10.97 22.67
CA GLU A 65 -6.60 10.43 22.45
C GLU A 65 -6.62 9.22 21.51
N ALA A 66 -7.62 8.35 21.63
CA ALA A 66 -7.77 7.21 20.74
C ALA A 66 -8.12 7.64 19.30
N GLU A 67 -8.96 8.65 19.12
CA GLU A 67 -9.30 9.20 17.79
C GLU A 67 -8.09 9.91 17.15
N GLU A 68 -7.30 10.67 17.91
CA GLU A 68 -6.07 11.29 17.41
C GLU A 68 -5.01 10.25 17.02
N ALA A 69 -4.81 9.21 17.82
CA ALA A 69 -3.89 8.13 17.50
C ALA A 69 -4.31 7.36 16.24
N PHE A 70 -5.61 7.15 16.06
CA PHE A 70 -6.16 6.50 14.87
C PHE A 70 -6.05 7.38 13.61
N MET A 71 -6.27 8.68 13.74
CA MET A 71 -6.08 9.67 12.68
C MET A 71 -4.62 9.72 12.23
N ASN A 72 -3.69 9.81 13.17
CA ASN A 72 -2.26 9.84 12.90
C ASN A 72 -1.79 8.57 12.18
N ARG A 73 -2.30 7.40 12.56
CA ARG A 73 -1.98 6.13 11.90
C ARG A 73 -2.46 6.08 10.45
N LYS A 74 -3.66 6.59 10.15
CA LYS A 74 -4.17 6.68 8.77
C LYS A 74 -3.34 7.63 7.92
N ILE A 75 -3.01 8.80 8.44
CA ILE A 75 -2.17 9.79 7.76
C ILE A 75 -0.79 9.17 7.47
N TRP A 76 -0.20 8.48 8.43
CA TRP A 76 1.09 7.82 8.26
C TRP A 76 1.06 6.74 7.17
N LEU A 77 -0.01 5.92 7.11
CA LEU A 77 -0.20 4.94 6.04
C LEU A 77 -0.32 5.61 4.66
N ILE A 78 -1.04 6.72 4.55
CA ILE A 78 -1.16 7.47 3.30
C ILE A 78 0.22 8.02 2.88
N LEU A 79 0.98 8.58 3.78
CA LEU A 79 2.32 9.09 3.50
C LEU A 79 3.27 7.97 3.04
N CYS A 80 3.22 6.81 3.68
CA CYS A 80 4.00 5.64 3.27
C CYS A 80 3.63 5.15 1.86
N THR A 81 2.33 5.11 1.53
CA THR A 81 1.91 4.72 0.18
C THR A 81 2.37 5.70 -0.88
N ILE A 82 2.27 7.01 -0.62
CA ILE A 82 2.79 8.05 -1.52
C ILE A 82 4.31 7.90 -1.70
N ALA A 83 5.06 7.69 -0.63
CA ALA A 83 6.50 7.50 -0.68
C ALA A 83 6.89 6.28 -1.55
N ILE A 84 6.18 5.15 -1.40
CA ILE A 84 6.39 3.96 -2.23
C ILE A 84 6.14 4.27 -3.71
N PHE A 85 5.06 4.99 -4.03
CA PHE A 85 4.76 5.39 -5.40
C PHE A 85 5.85 6.27 -6.01
N VAL A 86 6.36 7.25 -5.26
CA VAL A 86 7.45 8.13 -5.70
C VAL A 86 8.71 7.31 -5.99
N VAL A 87 9.08 6.41 -5.09
CA VAL A 87 10.24 5.52 -5.28
C VAL A 87 10.06 4.63 -6.52
N ALA A 88 8.87 4.06 -6.72
CA ALA A 88 8.58 3.24 -7.89
C ALA A 88 8.70 4.03 -9.21
N ILE A 89 8.22 5.28 -9.24
CA ILE A 89 8.36 6.16 -10.41
C ILE A 89 9.83 6.48 -10.69
N LEU A 90 10.60 6.82 -9.66
CA LEU A 90 12.03 7.11 -9.81
C LEU A 90 12.81 5.89 -10.31
N PHE A 91 12.51 4.72 -9.77
CA PHE A 91 13.11 3.47 -10.22
C PHE A 91 12.76 3.18 -11.69
N TYR A 92 11.47 3.33 -12.06
CA TYR A 92 11.03 3.12 -13.44
C TYR A 92 11.68 4.08 -14.44
N THR A 93 11.82 5.36 -14.08
CA THR A 93 12.46 6.35 -14.96
C THR A 93 13.95 6.09 -15.14
N ASN A 94 14.67 5.69 -14.08
CA ASN A 94 16.06 5.30 -14.18
C ASN A 94 16.25 4.05 -15.02
N PHE A 95 15.42 3.03 -14.79
CA PHE A 95 15.44 1.81 -15.58
C PHE A 95 15.24 2.09 -17.08
N GLN A 96 14.29 2.96 -17.43
CA GLN A 96 14.08 3.34 -18.83
C GLN A 96 15.29 4.04 -19.44
N LYS A 97 15.96 4.91 -18.69
CA LYS A 97 17.17 5.62 -19.16
C LYS A 97 18.33 4.66 -19.43
N GLU A 98 18.55 3.71 -18.52
CA GLU A 98 19.63 2.72 -18.65
C GLU A 98 19.43 1.77 -19.84
N HIS A 99 18.18 1.52 -20.21
CA HIS A 99 17.85 0.60 -21.31
C HIS A 99 17.35 1.32 -22.58
N THR A 100 17.64 2.62 -22.70
CA THR A 100 17.40 3.39 -23.93
C THR A 100 18.70 3.64 -24.64
N PHE A 101 18.84 3.14 -25.85
CA PHE A 101 20.06 3.19 -26.63
C PHE A 101 19.89 4.03 -27.89
N THR A 102 20.95 4.68 -28.30
CA THR A 102 21.03 5.39 -29.59
C THR A 102 21.80 4.54 -30.56
N LEU A 103 21.13 4.04 -31.60
CA LEU A 103 21.73 3.34 -32.71
C LEU A 103 22.27 4.35 -33.70
N ALA A 104 23.60 4.36 -33.87
CA ALA A 104 24.27 5.36 -34.67
C ALA A 104 24.03 5.18 -36.18
N ASN A 105 24.16 6.28 -36.92
CA ASN A 105 24.16 6.25 -38.37
C ASN A 105 25.56 5.90 -38.87
N ASN A 106 25.76 4.61 -39.23
CA ASN A 106 27.04 4.11 -39.73
C ASN A 106 27.14 4.17 -41.29
N GLY A 107 26.37 5.06 -41.92
CA GLY A 107 26.34 5.23 -43.40
C GLY A 107 25.49 4.22 -44.13
N GLY A 108 24.84 3.30 -43.43
CA GLY A 108 23.89 2.31 -43.99
C GLY A 108 22.48 2.48 -43.45
N ILE A 109 21.51 1.91 -44.15
CA ILE A 109 20.11 1.87 -43.69
C ILE A 109 19.95 0.84 -42.57
N ILE A 110 20.69 -0.27 -42.62
CA ILE A 110 20.66 -1.34 -41.60
C ILE A 110 21.67 -0.98 -40.52
N LYS A 111 21.21 -0.98 -39.26
CA LYS A 111 22.07 -0.76 -38.10
C LYS A 111 22.93 -2.00 -37.81
N SER A 112 24.16 -1.75 -37.34
CA SER A 112 25.09 -2.81 -36.92
C SER A 112 24.66 -3.50 -35.63
N GLU A 113 23.85 -2.80 -34.84
CA GLU A 113 23.39 -3.29 -33.57
C GLU A 113 22.10 -4.11 -33.73
N GLN A 114 22.03 -5.21 -33.01
CA GLN A 114 20.82 -6.00 -32.83
C GLN A 114 20.19 -5.63 -31.51
N ILE A 115 18.87 -5.60 -31.47
CA ILE A 115 18.11 -5.23 -30.27
C ILE A 115 17.26 -6.39 -29.76
N GLN A 116 17.05 -6.43 -28.44
CA GLN A 116 16.14 -7.36 -27.79
C GLN A 116 15.18 -6.58 -26.88
N PRO A 117 13.86 -6.59 -27.16
CA PRO A 117 12.88 -5.95 -26.33
C PRO A 117 12.83 -6.51 -24.91
N LEU A 118 12.92 -5.67 -23.89
CA LEU A 118 12.74 -6.05 -22.49
C LEU A 118 11.26 -6.27 -22.15
N PHE A 119 10.39 -5.50 -22.82
CA PHE A 119 8.93 -5.60 -22.70
C PHE A 119 8.33 -5.81 -24.09
N GLY A 120 7.04 -6.14 -24.15
CA GLY A 120 6.34 -6.34 -25.42
C GLY A 120 6.03 -5.05 -26.21
N THR A 121 6.57 -3.89 -25.79
CA THR A 121 6.42 -2.60 -26.49
C THR A 121 7.71 -1.83 -26.41
N VAL A 122 8.16 -1.33 -27.55
CA VAL A 122 9.38 -0.53 -27.70
C VAL A 122 9.01 0.84 -28.24
N LYS A 123 9.64 1.89 -27.69
CA LYS A 123 9.52 3.25 -28.19
C LYS A 123 10.70 3.56 -29.09
N VAL A 124 10.42 4.17 -30.24
CA VAL A 124 11.41 4.54 -31.25
C VAL A 124 11.26 6.01 -31.57
N SER A 125 12.37 6.73 -31.72
CA SER A 125 12.43 8.08 -32.26
C SER A 125 13.69 8.24 -33.12
N GLY A 126 13.62 9.12 -34.10
CA GLY A 126 14.74 9.44 -35.01
C GLY A 126 15.13 10.91 -34.94
N ASP A 127 16.37 11.21 -35.36
CA ASP A 127 16.87 12.56 -35.56
C ASP A 127 16.62 13.08 -36.99
N CYS A 128 16.16 12.23 -37.87
CA CYS A 128 15.74 12.57 -39.23
C CYS A 128 14.44 11.83 -39.61
N ASP A 129 13.87 12.28 -40.70
CA ASP A 129 12.69 11.65 -41.30
C ASP A 129 13.10 10.33 -41.95
N THR A 130 12.50 9.22 -41.52
CA THR A 130 12.87 7.88 -41.98
C THR A 130 11.78 6.86 -41.76
N ASP A 131 11.75 5.83 -42.61
CA ASP A 131 11.02 4.62 -42.34
C ASP A 131 11.82 3.71 -41.45
N VAL A 132 11.18 3.15 -40.41
CA VAL A 132 11.82 2.23 -39.46
C VAL A 132 11.19 0.85 -39.55
N VAL A 133 12.05 -0.16 -39.72
CA VAL A 133 11.65 -1.57 -39.84
C VAL A 133 12.50 -2.41 -38.91
N PHE A 134 11.84 -3.26 -38.12
CA PHE A 134 12.47 -4.31 -37.32
C PHE A 134 12.31 -5.64 -38.02
N THR A 135 13.38 -6.43 -38.13
CA THR A 135 13.32 -7.76 -38.70
C THR A 135 13.77 -8.78 -37.68
N ASP A 136 12.91 -9.72 -37.33
CA ASP A 136 13.22 -10.85 -36.46
C ASP A 136 14.34 -11.68 -37.10
N ILE A 137 15.41 -11.93 -36.33
CA ILE A 137 16.60 -12.63 -36.84
C ILE A 137 16.33 -14.12 -37.06
N GLU A 138 15.45 -14.72 -36.30
CA GLU A 138 15.14 -16.15 -36.38
C GLU A 138 14.14 -16.46 -37.48
N THR A 139 13.10 -15.64 -37.59
CA THR A 139 12.00 -15.90 -38.50
C THR A 139 12.06 -15.09 -39.84
N GLY A 140 12.82 -13.99 -39.81
CA GLY A 140 12.82 -13.01 -40.92
C GLY A 140 11.56 -12.16 -41.00
N GLU A 141 10.67 -12.26 -40.02
CA GLU A 141 9.43 -11.49 -40.00
C GLU A 141 9.74 -10.00 -39.80
N LYS A 142 9.01 -9.16 -40.57
CA LYS A 142 9.22 -7.70 -40.53
C LYS A 142 8.10 -7.00 -39.80
N TYR A 143 8.49 -6.15 -38.87
CA TYR A 143 7.63 -5.28 -38.08
C TYR A 143 7.88 -3.85 -38.52
N VAL A 144 6.93 -3.24 -39.22
CA VAL A 144 7.08 -1.92 -39.81
C VAL A 144 6.47 -0.88 -38.85
N VAL A 145 7.27 0.06 -38.42
CA VAL A 145 6.78 1.23 -37.66
C VAL A 145 6.16 2.25 -38.63
N GLY A 146 6.71 2.32 -39.83
CA GLY A 146 6.37 3.31 -40.83
C GLY A 146 7.27 4.54 -40.73
N TYR A 147 6.81 5.64 -41.32
CA TYR A 147 7.54 6.89 -41.41
C TYR A 147 7.53 7.64 -40.07
N ILE A 148 8.70 7.88 -39.54
CA ILE A 148 8.90 8.65 -38.34
C ILE A 148 9.51 9.99 -38.70
N THR A 149 8.88 11.08 -38.25
CA THR A 149 9.38 12.44 -38.41
C THR A 149 10.41 12.76 -37.29
N SER A 150 11.43 13.53 -37.62
CA SER A 150 12.44 13.96 -36.67
C SER A 150 11.85 14.53 -35.37
N GLY A 151 12.30 14.01 -34.25
CA GLY A 151 11.83 14.41 -32.89
C GLY A 151 10.49 13.79 -32.47
N VAL A 152 9.80 13.07 -33.34
CA VAL A 152 8.57 12.35 -33.01
C VAL A 152 8.94 10.94 -32.52
N SER A 153 8.13 10.42 -31.59
CA SER A 153 8.34 9.08 -31.05
C SER A 153 7.11 8.21 -31.34
N GLU A 154 7.38 7.03 -31.86
CA GLU A 154 6.36 6.02 -32.12
C GLU A 154 6.58 4.79 -31.24
N LYS A 155 5.52 3.99 -31.06
CA LYS A 155 5.55 2.75 -30.28
C LYS A 155 5.20 1.57 -31.18
N ILE A 156 6.03 0.52 -31.10
CA ILE A 156 5.78 -0.74 -31.78
C ILE A 156 5.71 -1.90 -30.81
N LYS A 157 4.85 -2.85 -31.10
CA LYS A 157 4.79 -4.13 -30.36
C LYS A 157 5.76 -5.11 -31.02
N LEU A 158 6.70 -5.62 -30.21
CA LEU A 158 7.65 -6.66 -30.60
C LEU A 158 7.59 -7.79 -29.57
N GLU A 159 7.96 -9.00 -29.97
CA GLU A 159 7.97 -10.13 -29.05
C GLU A 159 9.14 -10.01 -28.07
N LYS A 160 8.83 -10.15 -26.79
CA LYS A 160 9.84 -10.09 -25.71
C LYS A 160 10.86 -11.23 -25.86
N GLY A 161 12.12 -10.88 -25.71
CA GLY A 161 13.20 -11.86 -25.68
C GLY A 161 13.74 -12.31 -27.05
N LYS A 162 13.08 -11.92 -28.15
CA LYS A 162 13.60 -12.14 -29.50
C LYS A 162 14.58 -11.04 -29.91
N TRP A 163 15.51 -11.39 -30.79
CA TRP A 163 16.48 -10.46 -31.35
C TRP A 163 16.02 -9.93 -32.70
N TYR A 164 16.20 -8.63 -32.90
CA TYR A 164 15.81 -7.94 -34.14
C TYR A 164 16.97 -7.13 -34.71
N THR A 165 17.10 -7.15 -36.03
CA THR A 165 17.85 -6.13 -36.78
C THR A 165 16.96 -4.91 -37.00
N VAL A 166 17.58 -3.74 -37.04
CA VAL A 166 16.88 -2.46 -37.20
C VAL A 166 17.34 -1.81 -38.49
N ALA A 167 16.39 -1.41 -39.32
CA ALA A 167 16.63 -0.60 -40.50
C ALA A 167 15.95 0.77 -40.32
N GLY A 168 16.70 1.83 -40.68
CA GLY A 168 16.24 3.20 -40.62
C GLY A 168 17.37 4.19 -40.79
N GLY A 169 17.08 5.35 -41.38
CA GLY A 169 18.05 6.44 -41.58
C GLY A 169 18.34 7.21 -40.26
N GLY A 170 19.45 7.95 -40.25
CA GLY A 170 19.83 8.79 -39.11
C GLY A 170 20.20 8.02 -37.87
N ASN A 171 20.22 8.71 -36.73
CA ASN A 171 20.37 8.08 -35.42
C ASN A 171 18.98 7.73 -34.88
N LEU A 172 18.81 6.49 -34.42
CA LEU A 172 17.57 6.01 -33.83
C LEU A 172 17.73 5.82 -32.32
N VAL A 173 16.89 6.45 -31.53
CA VAL A 173 16.81 6.26 -30.09
C VAL A 173 15.70 5.25 -29.80
N ILE A 174 16.07 4.10 -29.23
CA ILE A 174 15.17 2.98 -29.03
C ILE A 174 15.23 2.51 -27.57
N GLY A 175 14.09 2.23 -26.97
CA GLY A 175 14.01 1.70 -25.59
C GLY A 175 12.60 1.31 -25.15
N PRO A 176 12.48 0.50 -24.11
CA PRO A 176 13.57 -0.18 -23.38
C PRO A 176 13.98 -1.52 -24.03
N ILE A 177 15.30 -1.66 -24.26
CA ILE A 177 15.90 -2.79 -24.98
C ILE A 177 17.24 -3.23 -24.37
N ASN A 178 17.68 -4.44 -24.70
CA ASN A 178 19.08 -4.83 -24.67
C ASN A 178 19.69 -4.68 -26.06
N VAL A 179 20.98 -4.42 -26.14
CA VAL A 179 21.69 -4.24 -27.41
C VAL A 179 22.88 -5.18 -27.44
N ARG A 180 23.18 -5.75 -28.61
CA ARG A 180 24.44 -6.43 -28.92
C ARG A 180 24.93 -5.98 -30.30
N ILE A 181 26.25 -6.02 -30.46
CA ILE A 181 26.94 -5.83 -31.75
C ILE A 181 27.35 -7.20 -32.23
N GLU A 182 27.10 -7.49 -33.49
CA GLU A 182 27.48 -8.72 -34.14
C GLU A 182 28.86 -8.60 -34.78
#